data_ec030583cbe6c869bfd607c03ebdbfb9
#
_entry.id   ec030583cbe6c869bfd607c03ebdbfb9
#
_cell.length_a   1.000
_cell.length_b   1.000
_cell.length_c   1.000
_cell.angle_alpha   90.00
_cell.angle_beta   90.00
_cell.angle_gamma   90.00
#
_symmetry.space_group_name_H-M   'P 1'
#
loop_
_entity.id
_entity.type
_entity.pdbx_description
1 polymer ?
#
loop_
_entity_poly.entity_id
_entity_poly.type
_entity_poly.pdbx_seq_one_letter_code
_entity_poly.pdbx_strand_id
1 'polypeptide(L)'
;VIQLRRGRGRYRGGDPEAGIETLHAFSFGGFYDPQNVRFGSLVACNEERLRPGAGFAEHAHRDMEIVTWVLAGELTHEDSTGRTETLRPGDVAHLSAGTGIRHVERNAGPAPLVFLQMWLMPATPPGPPSYGIVRGIADGTPLAVEPAAAVLHVRRLRPGERTALPDAPWVYVHVARGTVRLAPDTPPAEAGDAARIAGCEGQALTAAEAAEALVWEMRGSQEG
;
A
#
# COMPACT_ATOMS: atom_id res chain seq x y z
N VAL A 1 -2.13 -6.86 -20.10
CA VAL A 1 -0.64 -6.79 -20.12
C VAL A 1 -0.13 -6.73 -18.69
N ILE A 2 0.87 -7.58 -18.34
CA ILE A 2 1.52 -7.59 -17.01
C ILE A 2 2.83 -6.80 -17.11
N GLN A 3 2.98 -5.77 -16.29
CA GLN A 3 4.21 -4.99 -16.16
C GLN A 3 4.81 -5.23 -14.77
N LEU A 4 5.91 -5.96 -14.71
CA LEU A 4 6.64 -6.18 -13.45
C LEU A 4 7.56 -4.98 -13.14
N ARG A 5 7.43 -4.45 -11.91
CA ARG A 5 8.26 -3.38 -11.35
C ARG A 5 9.10 -3.95 -10.22
N ARG A 6 10.42 -3.92 -10.39
CA ARG A 6 11.35 -4.48 -9.41
C ARG A 6 11.51 -3.55 -8.19
N GLY A 7 11.49 -4.14 -7.00
CA GLY A 7 11.66 -3.41 -5.74
C GLY A 7 12.99 -2.64 -5.67
N ARG A 8 14.07 -3.18 -6.27
CA ARG A 8 15.37 -2.50 -6.39
C ARG A 8 15.36 -1.25 -7.27
N GLY A 9 14.33 -1.07 -8.10
CA GLY A 9 14.16 0.12 -8.95
C GLY A 9 13.31 1.21 -8.30
N ARG A 10 12.88 1.04 -7.05
CA ARG A 10 12.16 2.08 -6.31
C ARG A 10 13.08 3.26 -6.00
N TYR A 11 12.52 4.46 -5.99
CA TYR A 11 13.26 5.66 -5.60
C TYR A 11 13.52 5.66 -4.09
N ARG A 12 14.73 6.04 -3.69
CA ARG A 12 15.14 6.11 -2.28
C ARG A 12 14.99 7.54 -1.78
N GLY A 13 14.18 7.72 -0.75
CA GLY A 13 13.93 8.99 -0.07
C GLY A 13 13.95 8.83 1.45
N GLY A 14 13.29 9.76 2.13
CA GLY A 14 13.24 9.82 3.58
C GLY A 14 14.23 10.83 4.15
N ASP A 15 14.48 10.74 5.46
CA ASP A 15 15.42 11.54 6.21
C ASP A 15 16.27 10.59 7.08
N PRO A 16 17.45 10.15 6.60
CA PRO A 16 18.30 9.22 7.33
C PRO A 16 18.80 9.76 8.69
N GLU A 17 18.94 11.09 8.82
CA GLU A 17 19.35 11.73 10.09
C GLU A 17 18.21 11.62 11.12
N ALA A 18 16.97 11.83 10.69
CA ALA A 18 15.78 11.61 11.51
C ALA A 18 15.43 10.11 11.70
N GLY A 19 16.18 9.19 11.08
CA GLY A 19 15.95 7.75 11.19
C GLY A 19 14.85 7.23 10.30
N ILE A 20 14.57 7.90 9.18
CA ILE A 20 13.52 7.55 8.22
C ILE A 20 14.16 7.18 6.88
N GLU A 21 13.87 5.98 6.39
CA GLU A 21 14.15 5.56 5.00
C GLU A 21 12.82 5.27 4.30
N THR A 22 12.63 5.82 3.10
CA THR A 22 11.45 5.60 2.28
C THR A 22 11.83 5.02 0.92
N LEU A 23 11.10 4.00 0.47
CA LEU A 23 11.23 3.42 -0.88
C LEU A 23 9.95 3.69 -1.65
N HIS A 24 10.01 4.57 -2.66
CA HIS A 24 8.86 5.01 -3.45
C HIS A 24 8.70 4.13 -4.71
N ALA A 25 7.51 3.53 -4.91
CA ALA A 25 7.19 2.78 -6.12
C ALA A 25 6.67 3.68 -7.26
N PHE A 26 6.24 4.89 -6.94
CA PHE A 26 5.75 5.92 -7.87
C PHE A 26 6.55 7.20 -7.72
N SER A 27 6.35 8.14 -8.64
CA SER A 27 6.81 9.52 -8.48
C SER A 27 6.28 10.10 -7.19
N PHE A 28 7.17 10.56 -6.32
CA PHE A 28 6.81 11.08 -5.01
C PHE A 28 7.90 12.04 -4.48
N GLY A 29 7.49 13.11 -3.81
CA GLY A 29 8.42 14.09 -3.26
C GLY A 29 9.34 14.68 -4.32
N GLY A 30 10.66 14.51 -4.14
CA GLY A 30 11.69 14.99 -5.06
C GLY A 30 11.91 14.14 -6.32
N PHE A 31 11.20 13.01 -6.48
CA PHE A 31 11.35 12.08 -7.60
C PHE A 31 10.18 12.23 -8.57
N TYR A 32 10.48 12.55 -9.82
CA TYR A 32 9.46 12.74 -10.84
C TYR A 32 9.79 12.00 -12.14
N ASP A 33 8.90 11.09 -12.52
CA ASP A 33 8.85 10.41 -13.80
C ASP A 33 7.42 10.49 -14.32
N PRO A 34 7.15 11.20 -15.43
CA PRO A 34 5.80 11.40 -15.94
C PRO A 34 5.11 10.09 -16.36
N GLN A 35 5.88 9.01 -16.59
CA GLN A 35 5.34 7.68 -16.91
C GLN A 35 5.07 6.83 -15.66
N ASN A 36 5.35 7.38 -14.47
CA ASN A 36 5.24 6.65 -13.20
C ASN A 36 4.53 7.47 -12.11
N VAL A 37 3.53 8.25 -12.47
CA VAL A 37 2.79 9.11 -11.52
C VAL A 37 1.61 8.39 -10.88
N ARG A 38 1.02 7.42 -11.58
CA ARG A 38 -0.16 6.68 -11.08
C ARG A 38 -0.36 5.35 -11.82
N PHE A 39 -1.19 4.48 -11.24
CA PHE A 39 -1.73 3.30 -11.89
C PHE A 39 -3.16 3.04 -11.35
N GLY A 40 -4.19 3.15 -12.21
CA GLY A 40 -5.57 3.24 -11.73
C GLY A 40 -5.74 4.42 -10.79
N SER A 41 -6.38 4.23 -9.64
CA SER A 41 -6.49 5.24 -8.58
C SER A 41 -5.23 5.34 -7.69
N LEU A 42 -4.31 4.38 -7.74
CA LEU A 42 -3.12 4.33 -6.89
C LEU A 42 -2.06 5.33 -7.39
N VAL A 43 -1.63 6.25 -6.52
CA VAL A 43 -0.64 7.30 -6.80
C VAL A 43 0.62 7.20 -5.94
N ALA A 44 0.59 6.43 -4.87
CA ALA A 44 1.77 6.12 -4.06
C ALA A 44 1.68 4.70 -3.49
N CYS A 45 2.83 4.04 -3.39
CA CYS A 45 3.03 2.83 -2.61
C CYS A 45 4.44 2.93 -2.04
N ASN A 46 4.53 3.46 -0.84
CA ASN A 46 5.78 3.72 -0.15
C ASN A 46 6.03 2.65 0.90
N GLU A 47 7.23 2.11 0.94
CA GLU A 47 7.70 1.35 2.08
C GLU A 47 8.50 2.28 2.99
N GLU A 48 7.98 2.47 4.19
CA GLU A 48 8.55 3.32 5.22
C GLU A 48 9.28 2.47 6.25
N ARG A 49 10.50 2.85 6.56
CA ARG A 49 11.34 2.19 7.56
C ARG A 49 11.79 3.22 8.58
N LEU A 50 11.31 3.07 9.81
CA LEU A 50 11.55 4.01 10.89
C LEU A 50 12.34 3.36 12.02
N ARG A 51 13.46 3.98 12.41
CA ARG A 51 14.16 3.59 13.63
C ARG A 51 13.30 3.85 14.88
N PRO A 52 13.54 3.18 16.02
CA PRO A 52 12.88 3.52 17.28
C PRO A 52 12.96 5.03 17.57
N GLY A 53 11.82 5.64 17.92
CA GLY A 53 11.68 7.07 18.16
C GLY A 53 11.54 7.95 16.93
N ALA A 54 11.78 7.43 15.72
CA ALA A 54 11.59 8.18 14.48
C ALA A 54 10.11 8.31 14.12
N GLY A 55 9.76 9.34 13.37
CA GLY A 55 8.40 9.55 12.89
C GLY A 55 8.28 10.79 12.01
N PHE A 56 7.15 10.88 11.34
CA PHE A 56 6.79 12.05 10.55
C PHE A 56 6.19 13.10 11.47
N ALA A 57 6.67 14.33 11.37
CA ALA A 57 6.07 15.48 12.06
C ALA A 57 4.60 15.66 11.64
N GLU A 58 3.84 16.42 12.43
CA GLU A 58 2.45 16.69 12.09
C GLU A 58 2.34 17.30 10.69
N HIS A 59 1.54 16.67 9.84
CA HIS A 59 1.30 17.10 8.47
C HIS A 59 -0.18 16.89 8.10
N ALA A 60 -0.61 17.61 7.06
CA ALA A 60 -2.01 17.63 6.64
C ALA A 60 -2.20 16.83 5.35
N HIS A 61 -3.35 16.14 5.28
CA HIS A 61 -3.87 15.53 4.05
C HIS A 61 -5.27 16.04 3.78
N ARG A 62 -5.63 16.09 2.50
CA ARG A 62 -6.99 16.31 2.01
C ARG A 62 -7.16 15.63 0.66
N ASP A 63 -8.40 15.31 0.30
CA ASP A 63 -8.75 14.71 -0.99
C ASP A 63 -7.88 13.50 -1.33
N MET A 64 -7.67 12.62 -0.34
CA MET A 64 -6.80 11.45 -0.46
C MET A 64 -7.30 10.31 0.41
N GLU A 65 -7.23 9.09 -0.12
CA GLU A 65 -7.44 7.86 0.61
C GLU A 65 -6.07 7.23 0.92
N ILE A 66 -5.78 6.98 2.18
CA ILE A 66 -4.49 6.44 2.62
C ILE A 66 -4.72 5.11 3.34
N VAL A 67 -4.11 4.05 2.81
CA VAL A 67 -4.18 2.72 3.42
C VAL A 67 -2.80 2.31 3.91
N THR A 68 -2.73 1.92 5.17
CA THR A 68 -1.49 1.55 5.85
C THR A 68 -1.50 0.07 6.21
N TRP A 69 -0.41 -0.64 5.85
CA TRP A 69 -0.16 -2.05 6.15
C TRP A 69 1.17 -2.19 6.89
N VAL A 70 1.14 -2.70 8.13
CA VAL A 70 2.35 -2.89 8.93
C VAL A 70 3.01 -4.23 8.61
N LEU A 71 4.30 -4.19 8.25
CA LEU A 71 5.13 -5.37 7.98
C LEU A 71 5.89 -5.84 9.21
N ALA A 72 6.40 -4.91 10.02
CA ALA A 72 7.16 -5.21 11.24
C ALA A 72 7.10 -4.04 12.21
N GLY A 73 7.19 -4.30 13.50
CA GLY A 73 7.15 -3.29 14.55
C GLY A 73 5.73 -2.80 14.84
N GLU A 74 5.62 -1.60 15.39
CA GLU A 74 4.36 -0.98 15.79
C GLU A 74 4.31 0.47 15.31
N LEU A 75 3.26 0.83 14.57
CA LEU A 75 3.00 2.19 14.12
C LEU A 75 2.03 2.88 15.06
N THR A 76 2.40 4.02 15.63
CA THR A 76 1.50 4.89 16.37
C THR A 76 0.99 6.00 15.45
N HIS A 77 -0.32 6.12 15.33
CA HIS A 77 -1.05 7.16 14.62
C HIS A 77 -1.75 8.06 15.63
N GLU A 78 -1.61 9.38 15.47
CA GLU A 78 -2.33 10.39 16.23
C GLU A 78 -2.89 11.42 15.26
N ASP A 79 -4.16 11.83 15.42
CA ASP A 79 -4.78 12.77 14.49
C ASP A 79 -5.51 13.95 15.16
N SER A 80 -5.84 14.95 14.36
CA SER A 80 -6.49 16.20 14.80
C SER A 80 -7.91 16.02 15.30
N THR A 81 -8.49 14.82 15.22
CA THR A 81 -9.78 14.48 15.86
C THR A 81 -9.60 14.00 17.31
N GLY A 82 -8.35 13.90 17.78
CA GLY A 82 -8.00 13.43 19.13
C GLY A 82 -7.84 11.91 19.22
N ARG A 83 -7.80 11.21 18.10
CA ARG A 83 -7.59 9.77 18.06
C ARG A 83 -6.11 9.44 18.21
N THR A 84 -5.83 8.40 18.98
CA THR A 84 -4.52 7.75 19.08
C THR A 84 -4.70 6.26 18.91
N GLU A 85 -4.01 5.67 17.95
CA GLU A 85 -4.10 4.25 17.65
C GLU A 85 -2.71 3.63 17.41
N THR A 86 -2.56 2.36 17.72
CA THR A 86 -1.36 1.58 17.41
C THR A 86 -1.71 0.44 16.47
N LEU A 87 -0.98 0.35 15.35
CA LEU A 87 -1.10 -0.73 14.37
C LEU A 87 0.06 -1.71 14.52
N ARG A 88 -0.23 -2.99 14.31
CA ARG A 88 0.73 -4.11 14.34
C ARG A 88 0.68 -4.92 13.04
N PRO A 89 1.65 -5.79 12.78
CA PRO A 89 1.60 -6.70 11.64
C PRO A 89 0.27 -7.49 11.62
N GLY A 90 -0.39 -7.46 10.46
CA GLY A 90 -1.72 -8.04 10.26
C GLY A 90 -2.88 -7.05 10.43
N ASP A 91 -2.63 -5.85 10.97
CA ASP A 91 -3.61 -4.76 10.98
C ASP A 91 -3.53 -3.97 9.67
N VAL A 92 -4.68 -3.50 9.20
CA VAL A 92 -4.78 -2.55 8.10
C VAL A 92 -5.58 -1.33 8.56
N ALA A 93 -5.05 -0.14 8.31
CA ALA A 93 -5.77 1.10 8.56
C ALA A 93 -6.17 1.77 7.24
N HIS A 94 -7.31 2.44 7.26
CA HIS A 94 -7.77 3.30 6.19
C HIS A 94 -8.09 4.68 6.76
N LEU A 95 -7.38 5.69 6.26
CA LEU A 95 -7.61 7.10 6.50
C LEU A 95 -8.23 7.71 5.23
N SER A 96 -9.47 8.13 5.30
CA SER A 96 -10.06 9.05 4.32
C SER A 96 -9.78 10.48 4.79
N ALA A 97 -8.93 11.19 4.06
CA ALA A 97 -8.55 12.55 4.44
C ALA A 97 -9.69 13.55 4.21
N GLY A 98 -10.59 13.25 3.27
CA GLY A 98 -11.79 14.05 3.00
C GLY A 98 -11.49 15.54 2.86
N THR A 99 -12.24 16.39 3.55
CA THR A 99 -12.06 17.84 3.53
C THR A 99 -10.80 18.34 4.26
N GLY A 100 -10.09 17.46 4.95
CA GLY A 100 -8.80 17.73 5.58
C GLY A 100 -8.65 17.12 6.96
N ILE A 101 -7.48 16.56 7.22
CA ILE A 101 -7.06 16.03 8.52
C ILE A 101 -5.56 16.28 8.70
N ARG A 102 -5.12 16.43 9.95
CA ARG A 102 -3.71 16.50 10.33
C ARG A 102 -3.40 15.29 11.18
N HIS A 103 -2.24 14.68 10.96
CA HIS A 103 -1.82 13.53 11.75
C HIS A 103 -0.31 13.46 11.95
N VAL A 104 0.07 12.63 12.89
CA VAL A 104 1.44 12.22 13.20
C VAL A 104 1.50 10.71 13.09
N GLU A 105 2.55 10.20 12.47
CA GLU A 105 2.86 8.77 12.41
C GLU A 105 4.27 8.53 12.91
N ARG A 106 4.44 7.62 13.86
CA ARG A 106 5.74 7.41 14.50
C ARG A 106 5.96 5.98 14.97
N ASN A 107 7.22 5.62 15.09
CA ASN A 107 7.67 4.41 15.78
C ASN A 107 7.89 4.74 17.27
N ALA A 108 6.86 4.52 18.09
CA ALA A 108 6.98 4.65 19.54
C ALA A 108 7.51 3.38 20.24
N GLY A 109 7.70 2.29 19.47
CA GLY A 109 8.19 1.01 19.97
C GLY A 109 9.71 0.93 20.05
N PRO A 110 10.25 -0.13 20.68
CA PRO A 110 11.69 -0.36 20.86
C PRO A 110 12.35 -1.03 19.64
N ALA A 111 11.57 -1.58 18.71
CA ALA A 111 12.06 -2.30 17.52
C ALA A 111 11.89 -1.43 16.26
N PRO A 112 12.67 -1.69 15.18
CA PRO A 112 12.44 -1.04 13.90
C PRO A 112 11.00 -1.28 13.40
N LEU A 113 10.41 -0.23 12.86
CA LEU A 113 9.09 -0.27 12.21
C LEU A 113 9.27 -0.30 10.70
N VAL A 114 8.53 -1.18 10.03
CA VAL A 114 8.41 -1.22 8.57
C VAL A 114 6.93 -1.31 8.20
N PHE A 115 6.46 -0.41 7.36
CA PHE A 115 5.08 -0.43 6.88
C PHE A 115 4.98 0.04 5.43
N LEU A 116 3.90 -0.35 4.78
CA LEU A 116 3.52 0.15 3.46
C LEU A 116 2.44 1.20 3.64
N GLN A 117 2.63 2.34 2.98
CA GLN A 117 1.62 3.38 2.89
C GLN A 117 1.23 3.56 1.43
N MET A 118 -0.05 3.34 1.14
CA MET A 118 -0.63 3.33 -0.19
C MET A 118 -1.65 4.45 -0.30
N TRP A 119 -1.47 5.35 -1.29
CA TRP A 119 -2.34 6.50 -1.48
C TRP A 119 -3.15 6.33 -2.75
N LEU A 120 -4.46 6.55 -2.65
CA LEU A 120 -5.39 6.45 -3.76
C LEU A 120 -6.13 7.78 -3.94
N MET A 121 -6.26 8.19 -5.20
CA MET A 121 -7.07 9.34 -5.56
C MET A 121 -8.55 8.98 -5.45
N PRO A 122 -9.35 9.74 -4.66
CA PRO A 122 -10.80 9.55 -4.65
C PRO A 122 -11.41 9.97 -6.00
N ALA A 123 -12.46 9.26 -6.40
CA ALA A 123 -13.27 9.56 -7.57
C ALA A 123 -14.55 10.33 -7.20
N THR A 124 -14.81 10.50 -5.91
CA THR A 124 -15.99 11.19 -5.37
C THR A 124 -15.57 12.48 -4.66
N PRO A 125 -16.46 13.49 -4.57
CA PRO A 125 -16.18 14.70 -3.80
C PRO A 125 -15.83 14.38 -2.34
N PRO A 126 -14.97 15.19 -1.69
CA PRO A 126 -14.52 14.93 -0.34
C PRO A 126 -15.66 15.04 0.67
N GLY A 127 -15.80 14.01 1.51
CA GLY A 127 -16.63 14.03 2.71
C GLY A 127 -15.86 14.48 3.96
N PRO A 128 -16.43 14.34 5.15
CA PRO A 128 -15.68 14.53 6.40
C PRO A 128 -14.56 13.49 6.52
N PRO A 129 -13.42 13.83 7.15
CA PRO A 129 -12.35 12.86 7.35
C PRO A 129 -12.81 11.70 8.26
N SER A 130 -12.26 10.52 7.98
CA SER A 130 -12.53 9.32 8.77
C SER A 130 -11.29 8.43 8.88
N TYR A 131 -11.22 7.65 9.96
CA TYR A 131 -10.14 6.69 10.17
C TYR A 131 -10.71 5.40 10.73
N GLY A 132 -10.37 4.28 10.11
CA GLY A 132 -10.79 2.95 10.52
C GLY A 132 -9.62 1.96 10.52
N ILE A 133 -9.69 0.96 11.42
CA ILE A 133 -8.71 -0.13 11.48
C ILE A 133 -9.46 -1.47 11.45
N VAL A 134 -8.98 -2.36 10.58
CA VAL A 134 -9.34 -3.78 10.65
C VAL A 134 -8.17 -4.51 11.32
N ARG A 135 -8.41 -5.00 12.52
CA ARG A 135 -7.42 -5.72 13.32
C ARG A 135 -7.28 -7.16 12.84
N GLY A 136 -6.02 -7.59 12.64
CA GLY A 136 -5.73 -8.96 12.25
C GLY A 136 -6.51 -9.42 11.02
N ILE A 137 -6.54 -8.60 9.96
CA ILE A 137 -7.36 -8.92 8.78
C ILE A 137 -7.08 -10.34 8.28
N ALA A 138 -8.14 -11.13 8.15
CA ALA A 138 -8.04 -12.51 7.67
C ALA A 138 -7.75 -12.55 6.17
N ASP A 139 -7.06 -13.62 5.73
CA ASP A 139 -6.88 -13.89 4.30
C ASP A 139 -8.23 -13.92 3.58
N GLY A 140 -8.29 -13.31 2.40
CA GLY A 140 -9.50 -13.23 1.59
C GLY A 140 -10.55 -12.21 2.05
N THR A 141 -10.38 -11.54 3.20
CA THR A 141 -11.29 -10.45 3.61
C THR A 141 -10.99 -9.20 2.78
N PRO A 142 -11.95 -8.69 1.99
CA PRO A 142 -11.72 -7.46 1.23
C PRO A 142 -11.83 -6.22 2.12
N LEU A 143 -10.96 -5.24 1.89
CA LEU A 143 -11.10 -3.88 2.43
C LEU A 143 -11.55 -2.94 1.30
N ALA A 144 -12.79 -2.52 1.33
CA ALA A 144 -13.31 -1.55 0.37
C ALA A 144 -12.82 -0.13 0.70
N VAL A 145 -12.34 0.59 -0.32
CA VAL A 145 -12.01 2.02 -0.31
C VAL A 145 -12.94 2.70 -1.32
N GLU A 146 -14.17 2.87 -0.90
CA GLU A 146 -15.27 3.28 -1.77
C GLU A 146 -15.03 4.63 -2.49
N PRO A 147 -14.49 5.67 -1.84
CA PRO A 147 -14.24 6.93 -2.54
C PRO A 147 -13.27 6.79 -3.74
N ALA A 148 -12.36 5.82 -3.70
CA ALA A 148 -11.40 5.56 -4.77
C ALA A 148 -11.85 4.46 -5.75
N ALA A 149 -13.07 3.93 -5.61
CA ALA A 149 -13.59 2.78 -6.35
C ALA A 149 -12.58 1.61 -6.37
N ALA A 150 -12.01 1.32 -5.21
CA ALA A 150 -10.94 0.34 -5.03
C ALA A 150 -11.23 -0.64 -3.90
N VAL A 151 -10.66 -1.85 -4.00
CA VAL A 151 -10.70 -2.87 -2.95
C VAL A 151 -9.30 -3.43 -2.77
N LEU A 152 -8.85 -3.49 -1.51
CA LEU A 152 -7.62 -4.20 -1.15
C LEU A 152 -7.96 -5.64 -0.74
N HIS A 153 -7.28 -6.60 -1.35
CA HIS A 153 -7.30 -8.00 -0.96
C HIS A 153 -5.93 -8.40 -0.42
N VAL A 154 -5.88 -8.79 0.85
CA VAL A 154 -4.68 -9.39 1.43
C VAL A 154 -4.69 -10.88 1.10
N ARG A 155 -3.60 -11.39 0.53
CA ARG A 155 -3.42 -12.80 0.19
C ARG A 155 -2.22 -13.38 0.91
N ARG A 156 -2.45 -14.39 1.74
CA ARG A 156 -1.42 -15.17 2.41
C ARG A 156 -1.44 -16.58 1.87
N LEU A 157 -0.38 -16.95 1.19
CA LEU A 157 -0.32 -18.17 0.39
C LEU A 157 0.76 -19.10 0.90
N ARG A 158 0.44 -20.40 0.91
CA ARG A 158 1.41 -21.48 1.14
C ARG A 158 2.21 -21.74 -0.14
N PRO A 159 3.38 -22.38 -0.04
CA PRO A 159 4.13 -22.82 -1.22
C PRO A 159 3.26 -23.65 -2.17
N GLY A 160 3.25 -23.29 -3.45
CA GLY A 160 2.46 -23.93 -4.51
C GLY A 160 0.98 -23.49 -4.56
N GLU A 161 0.50 -22.73 -3.58
CA GLU A 161 -0.89 -22.27 -3.57
C GLU A 161 -1.13 -21.23 -4.67
N ARG A 162 -2.28 -21.36 -5.34
CA ARG A 162 -2.70 -20.47 -6.43
C ARG A 162 -3.99 -19.75 -6.03
N THR A 163 -4.03 -18.45 -6.25
CA THR A 163 -5.25 -17.64 -6.07
C THR A 163 -5.56 -16.83 -7.32
N ALA A 164 -6.84 -16.71 -7.65
CA ALA A 164 -7.28 -15.85 -8.74
C ALA A 164 -7.05 -14.37 -8.37
N LEU A 165 -6.66 -13.58 -9.36
CA LEU A 165 -6.68 -12.13 -9.26
C LEU A 165 -8.09 -11.61 -9.61
N PRO A 166 -8.50 -10.46 -9.07
CA PRO A 166 -9.81 -9.89 -9.37
C PRO A 166 -9.91 -9.50 -10.86
N ASP A 167 -11.11 -9.69 -11.41
CA ASP A 167 -11.47 -9.24 -12.75
C ASP A 167 -11.75 -7.75 -12.71
N ALA A 168 -10.75 -6.93 -13.06
CA ALA A 168 -10.84 -5.48 -13.00
C ALA A 168 -10.00 -4.79 -14.08
N PRO A 169 -10.36 -3.56 -14.47
CA PRO A 169 -9.56 -2.77 -15.42
C PRO A 169 -8.13 -2.56 -14.97
N TRP A 170 -7.91 -2.37 -13.65
CA TRP A 170 -6.60 -2.11 -13.07
C TRP A 170 -6.40 -2.98 -11.85
N VAL A 171 -5.37 -3.83 -11.89
CA VAL A 171 -4.94 -4.64 -10.73
C VAL A 171 -3.48 -4.35 -10.44
N TYR A 172 -3.20 -3.96 -9.19
CA TYR A 172 -1.85 -3.76 -8.70
C TYR A 172 -1.54 -4.80 -7.64
N VAL A 173 -0.49 -5.57 -7.85
CA VAL A 173 -0.02 -6.58 -6.88
C VAL A 173 1.30 -6.10 -6.29
N HIS A 174 1.35 -5.92 -4.97
CA HIS A 174 2.60 -5.70 -4.24
C HIS A 174 2.95 -6.95 -3.46
N VAL A 175 4.15 -7.48 -3.66
CA VAL A 175 4.65 -8.63 -2.90
C VAL A 175 5.24 -8.12 -1.59
N ALA A 176 4.51 -8.32 -0.50
CA ALA A 176 4.92 -7.88 0.83
C ALA A 176 5.95 -8.83 1.45
N ARG A 177 5.82 -10.14 1.18
CA ARG A 177 6.73 -11.20 1.66
C ARG A 177 6.78 -12.35 0.67
N GLY A 178 7.90 -13.05 0.64
CA GLY A 178 8.08 -14.26 -0.16
C GLY A 178 8.17 -13.98 -1.66
N THR A 179 7.80 -14.99 -2.47
CA THR A 179 7.95 -14.98 -3.93
C THR A 179 6.71 -15.54 -4.59
N VAL A 180 6.20 -14.83 -5.61
CA VAL A 180 5.02 -15.24 -6.40
C VAL A 180 5.32 -15.24 -7.90
N ARG A 181 4.56 -16.03 -8.68
CA ARG A 181 4.52 -16.02 -10.14
C ARG A 181 3.14 -15.58 -10.61
N LEU A 182 3.11 -14.68 -11.58
CA LEU A 182 1.88 -14.13 -12.15
C LEU A 182 1.46 -14.84 -13.45
N ALA A 183 2.44 -15.30 -14.23
CA ALA A 183 2.23 -16.11 -15.44
C ALA A 183 3.45 -17.01 -15.67
N PRO A 184 3.32 -18.12 -16.44
CA PRO A 184 4.41 -19.04 -16.69
C PRO A 184 5.67 -18.38 -17.26
N ASP A 185 5.48 -17.42 -18.17
CA ASP A 185 6.56 -16.76 -18.90
C ASP A 185 7.04 -15.46 -18.23
N THR A 186 6.46 -15.07 -17.08
CA THR A 186 6.93 -13.91 -16.31
C THR A 186 7.97 -14.35 -15.28
N PRO A 187 9.04 -13.56 -15.10
CA PRO A 187 9.96 -13.80 -13.99
C PRO A 187 9.20 -13.74 -12.64
N PRO A 188 9.62 -14.52 -11.63
CA PRO A 188 9.01 -14.44 -10.32
C PRO A 188 9.15 -13.04 -9.75
N ALA A 189 8.13 -12.60 -9.00
CA ALA A 189 8.13 -11.37 -8.22
C ALA A 189 8.48 -11.71 -6.78
N GLU A 190 9.46 -11.01 -6.22
CA GLU A 190 9.98 -11.17 -4.87
C GLU A 190 9.48 -10.05 -3.94
N ALA A 191 9.71 -10.20 -2.64
CA ALA A 191 9.35 -9.16 -1.67
C ALA A 191 9.87 -7.77 -2.08
N GLY A 192 8.99 -6.79 -2.10
CA GLY A 192 9.24 -5.42 -2.57
C GLY A 192 8.97 -5.19 -4.06
N ASP A 193 8.82 -6.25 -4.86
CA ASP A 193 8.39 -6.13 -6.26
C ASP A 193 6.89 -5.84 -6.36
N ALA A 194 6.50 -5.27 -7.49
CA ALA A 194 5.09 -5.06 -7.80
C ALA A 194 4.77 -5.41 -9.25
N ALA A 195 3.52 -5.80 -9.50
CA ALA A 195 3.00 -5.98 -10.85
C ALA A 195 1.82 -5.04 -11.12
N ARG A 196 1.82 -4.41 -12.29
CA ARG A 196 0.71 -3.61 -12.82
C ARG A 196 0.04 -4.40 -13.94
N ILE A 197 -1.25 -4.63 -13.82
CA ILE A 197 -2.02 -5.45 -14.76
C ILE A 197 -3.20 -4.62 -15.26
N ALA A 198 -3.13 -4.19 -16.52
CA ALA A 198 -4.24 -3.54 -17.18
C ALA A 198 -5.09 -4.58 -17.90
N GLY A 199 -6.42 -4.56 -17.69
CA GLY A 199 -7.33 -5.56 -18.20
C GLY A 199 -7.03 -6.94 -17.59
N CYS A 200 -7.17 -7.03 -16.26
CA CYS A 200 -6.95 -8.27 -15.52
C CYS A 200 -8.18 -9.17 -15.66
N GLU A 201 -8.13 -10.13 -16.57
CA GLU A 201 -9.16 -11.12 -16.79
C GLU A 201 -8.54 -12.52 -16.75
N GLY A 202 -9.10 -13.40 -15.93
CA GLY A 202 -8.66 -14.80 -15.81
C GLY A 202 -7.23 -14.99 -15.30
N GLN A 203 -6.60 -13.94 -14.77
CA GLN A 203 -5.23 -13.99 -14.23
C GLN A 203 -5.21 -14.59 -12.82
N ALA A 204 -4.07 -15.12 -12.44
CA ALA A 204 -3.85 -15.65 -11.11
C ALA A 204 -2.39 -15.47 -10.69
N LEU A 205 -2.14 -15.52 -9.39
CA LEU A 205 -0.79 -15.62 -8.86
C LEU A 205 -0.61 -16.97 -8.14
N THR A 206 0.61 -17.48 -8.20
CA THR A 206 1.00 -18.73 -7.54
C THR A 206 2.22 -18.46 -6.66
N ALA A 207 2.16 -18.88 -5.41
CA ALA A 207 3.25 -18.73 -4.47
C ALA A 207 4.36 -19.75 -4.76
N ALA A 208 5.59 -19.29 -4.95
CA ALA A 208 6.75 -20.18 -5.08
C ALA A 208 7.25 -20.65 -3.71
N GLU A 209 7.03 -19.84 -2.70
CA GLU A 209 7.27 -20.11 -1.27
C GLU A 209 6.14 -19.49 -0.45
N ALA A 210 6.17 -19.56 0.89
CA ALA A 210 5.19 -18.85 1.71
C ALA A 210 5.24 -17.35 1.40
N ALA A 211 4.11 -16.77 0.98
CA ALA A 211 4.05 -15.41 0.47
C ALA A 211 2.87 -14.61 1.02
N GLU A 212 3.08 -13.30 1.12
CA GLU A 212 2.03 -12.32 1.42
C GLU A 212 2.02 -11.28 0.29
N ALA A 213 0.86 -11.11 -0.34
CA ALA A 213 0.65 -10.14 -1.41
C ALA A 213 -0.53 -9.22 -1.09
N LEU A 214 -0.35 -7.93 -1.36
CA LEU A 214 -1.40 -6.91 -1.31
C LEU A 214 -1.89 -6.70 -2.74
N VAL A 215 -3.15 -7.02 -2.99
CA VAL A 215 -3.75 -6.97 -4.32
C VAL A 215 -4.81 -5.89 -4.34
N TRP A 216 -4.54 -4.82 -5.07
CA TRP A 216 -5.51 -3.76 -5.34
C TRP A 216 -6.34 -4.10 -6.57
N GLU A 217 -7.65 -4.12 -6.39
CA GLU A 217 -8.66 -4.11 -7.43
C GLU A 217 -9.15 -2.67 -7.59
N MET A 218 -9.03 -2.07 -8.78
CA MET A 218 -9.40 -0.69 -9.01
C MET A 218 -10.27 -0.58 -10.27
N ARG A 219 -11.40 0.15 -10.14
CA ARG A 219 -12.41 0.32 -11.20
C ARG A 219 -12.60 1.77 -11.62
N GLY A 220 -11.92 2.73 -10.95
CA GLY A 220 -11.95 4.13 -11.32
C GLY A 220 -11.30 4.38 -12.69
N SER A 221 -11.75 5.43 -13.41
CA SER A 221 -11.16 5.84 -14.69
C SER A 221 -9.77 6.45 -14.50
N GLN A 222 -8.90 6.30 -15.52
CA GLN A 222 -7.62 7.04 -15.59
C GLN A 222 -7.80 8.46 -16.17
N GLU A 223 -9.03 8.97 -16.24
CA GLU A 223 -9.28 10.31 -16.78
C GLU A 223 -8.76 11.38 -15.81
N GLY A 224 -7.77 12.13 -16.27
CA GLY A 224 -7.15 13.29 -15.63
C GLY A 224 -5.83 13.63 -16.29
#